data_cdc1c75ba229cf8968300a9a524531ce
#
_entry.id   cdc1c75ba229cf8968300a9a524531ce
#
_cell.length_a   1.000
_cell.length_b   1.000
_cell.length_c   1.000
_cell.angle_alpha   90.00
_cell.angle_beta   90.00
_cell.angle_gamma   90.00
#
_symmetry.space_group_name_H-M   'P 1'
#
loop_
_entity.id
_entity.type
_entity.pdbx_description
1 polymer ?
#
loop_
_entity_poly.entity_id
_entity_poly.type
_entity_poly.pdbx_seq_one_letter_code
_entity_poly.pdbx_strand_id
1 'polypeptide(L)'
;MGHLEAAHLEYHLPDGRTLLGDVSFRVGEGAVMALVGPNGAGKTTLLRILSGELAPHGGSVAVTGGLGVMRQFVGSVRDDTTVRDLLVSVAPPRVREAARAVDTAEHALMTVDDEAAQMRYAQALADWAEAQGYEAETLWDICTTAAMGVPYEKAQWRQVSTLSGGEQKRLVLEALLRGPDAVLLLDEPDNYLDVPGKRWLEERLAETRKTVLFVSHDRELLSRAAEKIVSLEPGPAGADAWVHGGGFATFHEARRERFARFEELRRRWDEKHAQLRKLVLTLRQAAENSPDMASRYRAAQTRLRKFEEAGPPPEPPREQDIRMRLKGGRTGVRAVTCERLELTGLMKPFDLEVFYGERVAVLGSNGSGKSHFLRLLAGEDVAHTGVRRLGARVVPGHFAQTHAHPELTGRTLLDILWTEHAQDRGAAMSRLRRYELTQQAERTFDRLSGGQQARFQILLLELQGVTALLLDEPTDNLDLESAEALQEGLEGFEGTVLAVTHDRWFARSFDRFLVFGSDGRVRETPEPVWDERRVERAR
;
A
#
# COMPACT_ATOMS: atom_id res chain seq x y z
N MET A 1 7.80 -20.73 19.80
CA MET A 1 6.97 -20.36 18.65
C MET A 1 5.92 -19.38 19.15
N GLY A 2 5.46 -18.45 18.34
CA GLY A 2 4.57 -17.39 18.76
C GLY A 2 3.25 -17.36 17.97
N HIS A 3 2.20 -16.80 18.53
CA HIS A 3 0.95 -16.56 17.82
C HIS A 3 0.44 -15.15 18.11
N LEU A 4 -0.43 -14.64 17.25
CA LEU A 4 -1.12 -13.36 17.38
C LEU A 4 -2.62 -13.61 17.32
N GLU A 5 -3.37 -13.04 18.25
CA GLU A 5 -4.84 -13.11 18.29
C GLU A 5 -5.41 -11.72 18.53
N ALA A 6 -6.36 -11.35 17.71
CA ALA A 6 -7.22 -10.18 17.84
C ALA A 6 -8.63 -10.67 18.13
N ALA A 7 -9.24 -10.23 19.22
CA ALA A 7 -10.58 -10.64 19.64
C ALA A 7 -11.45 -9.41 19.87
N HIS A 8 -12.52 -9.28 19.07
CA HIS A 8 -13.55 -8.23 19.18
C HIS A 8 -13.01 -6.81 19.26
N LEU A 9 -12.00 -6.49 18.44
CA LEU A 9 -11.37 -5.17 18.46
C LEU A 9 -12.29 -4.10 17.90
N GLU A 10 -12.50 -3.06 18.70
CA GLU A 10 -13.25 -1.87 18.32
C GLU A 10 -12.36 -0.62 18.44
N TYR A 11 -12.47 0.27 17.44
CA TYR A 11 -11.75 1.54 17.47
C TYR A 11 -12.56 2.67 16.84
N HIS A 12 -12.64 3.79 17.56
CA HIS A 12 -13.34 5.00 17.10
C HIS A 12 -12.32 6.11 16.80
N LEU A 13 -12.55 6.83 15.73
CA LEU A 13 -11.77 8.02 15.37
C LEU A 13 -12.13 9.19 16.32
N PRO A 14 -11.26 10.22 16.42
CA PRO A 14 -11.53 11.39 17.27
C PRO A 14 -12.81 12.15 16.92
N ASP A 15 -13.30 12.00 15.69
CA ASP A 15 -14.57 12.57 15.21
C ASP A 15 -15.80 11.72 15.57
N GLY A 16 -15.64 10.65 16.34
CA GLY A 16 -16.68 9.75 16.81
C GLY A 16 -17.10 8.66 15.80
N ARG A 17 -16.53 8.62 14.60
CA ARG A 17 -16.81 7.55 13.64
C ARG A 17 -16.11 6.26 14.04
N THR A 18 -16.81 5.14 13.93
CA THR A 18 -16.22 3.82 14.12
C THR A 18 -15.35 3.47 12.92
N LEU A 19 -14.06 3.24 13.16
CA LEU A 19 -13.12 2.79 12.13
C LEU A 19 -13.06 1.27 12.08
N LEU A 20 -12.93 0.61 13.23
CA LEU A 20 -12.95 -0.84 13.38
C LEU A 20 -14.16 -1.24 14.23
N GLY A 21 -14.96 -2.18 13.74
CA GLY A 21 -16.14 -2.69 14.42
C GLY A 21 -16.09 -4.20 14.50
N ASP A 22 -15.76 -4.75 15.68
CA ASP A 22 -15.70 -6.19 15.95
C ASP A 22 -14.69 -6.99 15.10
N VAL A 23 -13.46 -6.49 15.00
CA VAL A 23 -12.40 -7.17 14.25
C VAL A 23 -11.84 -8.34 15.06
N SER A 24 -12.01 -9.56 14.54
CA SER A 24 -11.58 -10.81 15.19
C SER A 24 -10.85 -11.72 14.19
N PHE A 25 -9.61 -12.10 14.49
CA PHE A 25 -8.84 -13.09 13.72
C PHE A 25 -7.65 -13.61 14.51
N ARG A 26 -7.09 -14.73 14.04
CA ARG A 26 -5.91 -15.34 14.64
C ARG A 26 -4.88 -15.71 13.56
N VAL A 27 -3.62 -15.33 13.81
CA VAL A 27 -2.45 -15.80 13.05
C VAL A 27 -1.79 -16.90 13.86
N GLY A 28 -1.86 -18.12 13.35
CA GLY A 28 -1.31 -19.30 14.02
C GLY A 28 0.20 -19.32 13.99
N GLU A 29 0.81 -20.21 14.77
CA GLU A 29 2.27 -20.40 14.82
C GLU A 29 2.85 -20.72 13.45
N GLY A 30 3.90 -19.98 13.06
CA GLY A 30 4.61 -20.17 11.80
C GLY A 30 3.81 -19.80 10.54
N ALA A 31 2.57 -19.31 10.68
CA ALA A 31 1.75 -18.92 9.53
C ALA A 31 2.15 -17.53 9.02
N VAL A 32 2.21 -17.40 7.70
CA VAL A 32 2.39 -16.12 7.00
C VAL A 32 1.03 -15.67 6.45
N MET A 33 0.50 -14.58 6.99
CA MET A 33 -0.83 -14.07 6.68
C MET A 33 -0.75 -12.64 6.17
N ALA A 34 -1.47 -12.34 5.09
CA ALA A 34 -1.58 -11.00 4.55
C ALA A 34 -2.83 -10.28 5.06
N LEU A 35 -2.70 -9.00 5.38
CA LEU A 35 -3.80 -8.09 5.70
C LEU A 35 -4.04 -7.19 4.49
N VAL A 36 -5.20 -7.34 3.84
CA VAL A 36 -5.61 -6.56 2.69
C VAL A 36 -6.86 -5.74 2.99
N GLY A 37 -7.19 -4.81 2.14
CA GLY A 37 -8.40 -3.97 2.23
C GLY A 37 -8.18 -2.61 1.60
N PRO A 38 -9.26 -1.86 1.35
CA PRO A 38 -9.17 -0.56 0.70
C PRO A 38 -8.36 0.45 1.51
N ASN A 39 -7.88 1.47 0.81
CA ASN A 39 -7.19 2.58 1.46
C ASN A 39 -8.14 3.31 2.41
N GLY A 40 -7.69 3.54 3.65
CA GLY A 40 -8.50 4.13 4.71
C GLY A 40 -9.38 3.15 5.50
N ALA A 41 -9.36 1.84 5.21
CA ALA A 41 -10.08 0.84 5.99
C ALA A 41 -9.55 0.64 7.42
N GLY A 42 -8.38 1.19 7.74
CA GLY A 42 -7.81 1.08 9.09
C GLY A 42 -6.70 0.06 9.24
N LYS A 43 -6.08 -0.45 8.14
CA LYS A 43 -4.99 -1.45 8.19
C LYS A 43 -3.84 -1.02 9.10
N THR A 44 -3.26 0.16 8.88
CA THR A 44 -2.18 0.71 9.72
C THR A 44 -2.63 0.96 11.17
N THR A 45 -3.88 1.42 11.38
CA THR A 45 -4.44 1.58 12.72
C THR A 45 -4.55 0.23 13.43
N LEU A 46 -5.01 -0.81 12.73
CA LEU A 46 -5.07 -2.16 13.26
C LEU A 46 -3.67 -2.67 13.65
N LEU A 47 -2.65 -2.50 12.78
CA LEU A 47 -1.27 -2.87 13.11
C LEU A 47 -0.75 -2.11 14.35
N ARG A 48 -1.09 -0.83 14.52
CA ARG A 48 -0.72 -0.05 15.73
C ARG A 48 -1.42 -0.54 16.99
N ILE A 49 -2.66 -1.02 16.89
CA ILE A 49 -3.37 -1.66 17.99
C ILE A 49 -2.71 -3.00 18.34
N LEU A 50 -2.40 -3.82 17.33
CA LEU A 50 -1.74 -5.12 17.50
C LEU A 50 -0.33 -4.99 18.08
N SER A 51 0.39 -3.90 17.78
CA SER A 51 1.71 -3.60 18.33
C SER A 51 1.67 -3.02 19.76
N GLY A 52 0.47 -2.68 20.27
CA GLY A 52 0.31 -2.02 21.57
C GLY A 52 0.63 -0.52 21.56
N GLU A 53 0.88 0.09 20.40
CA GLU A 53 1.09 1.54 20.27
C GLU A 53 -0.21 2.35 20.47
N LEU A 54 -1.34 1.71 20.18
CA LEU A 54 -2.66 2.32 20.26
C LEU A 54 -3.59 1.40 21.05
N ALA A 55 -4.24 1.93 22.08
CA ALA A 55 -5.22 1.16 22.84
C ALA A 55 -6.54 1.04 22.07
N PRO A 56 -7.14 -0.15 21.91
CA PRO A 56 -8.48 -0.31 21.37
C PRO A 56 -9.53 0.23 22.34
N HIS A 57 -10.71 0.59 21.84
CA HIS A 57 -11.86 0.98 22.66
C HIS A 57 -12.63 -0.23 23.18
N GLY A 58 -12.54 -1.36 22.49
CA GLY A 58 -13.11 -2.64 22.88
C GLY A 58 -12.26 -3.80 22.41
N GLY A 59 -12.45 -4.99 23.01
CA GLY A 59 -11.73 -6.19 22.66
C GLY A 59 -10.36 -6.33 23.30
N SER A 60 -9.57 -7.30 22.82
CA SER A 60 -8.23 -7.59 23.34
C SER A 60 -7.28 -8.11 22.27
N VAL A 61 -5.98 -7.92 22.50
CA VAL A 61 -4.88 -8.45 21.69
C VAL A 61 -4.04 -9.39 22.55
N ALA A 62 -3.74 -10.58 22.03
CA ALA A 62 -2.82 -11.51 22.66
C ALA A 62 -1.66 -11.83 21.70
N VAL A 63 -0.42 -11.65 22.17
CA VAL A 63 0.80 -11.97 21.44
C VAL A 63 1.71 -12.81 22.32
N THR A 64 2.29 -13.86 21.77
CA THR A 64 3.25 -14.71 22.48
C THR A 64 4.55 -14.83 21.67
N GLY A 65 5.67 -14.96 22.34
CA GLY A 65 6.97 -15.25 21.73
C GLY A 65 7.75 -14.02 21.22
N GLY A 66 7.42 -12.83 21.69
CA GLY A 66 8.05 -11.58 21.25
C GLY A 66 7.44 -11.03 19.95
N LEU A 67 7.48 -9.70 19.80
CA LEU A 67 6.87 -8.97 18.71
C LEU A 67 7.84 -7.99 18.06
N GLY A 68 8.23 -8.27 16.81
CA GLY A 68 8.95 -7.37 15.94
C GLY A 68 8.00 -6.59 15.04
N VAL A 69 8.22 -5.29 14.91
CA VAL A 69 7.33 -4.40 14.14
C VAL A 69 8.12 -3.58 13.14
N MET A 70 7.74 -3.66 11.86
CA MET A 70 8.19 -2.74 10.83
C MET A 70 7.08 -1.76 10.49
N ARG A 71 7.35 -0.46 10.70
CA ARG A 71 6.41 0.62 10.41
C ARG A 71 6.48 1.05 8.94
N GLN A 72 5.40 1.60 8.43
CA GLN A 72 5.26 2.07 7.04
C GLN A 72 6.37 3.07 6.63
N PHE A 73 6.80 3.98 7.53
CA PHE A 73 7.77 5.03 7.20
C PHE A 73 9.22 4.56 7.02
N VAL A 74 9.54 3.29 7.28
CA VAL A 74 10.85 2.73 6.95
C VAL A 74 11.03 2.77 5.43
N GLY A 75 12.14 3.34 4.98
CA GLY A 75 12.43 3.62 3.56
C GLY A 75 12.31 5.11 3.19
N SER A 76 11.66 5.92 4.03
CA SER A 76 11.50 7.36 3.81
C SER A 76 12.13 8.23 4.92
N VAL A 77 12.97 7.65 5.79
CA VAL A 77 13.68 8.36 6.85
C VAL A 77 14.67 9.36 6.23
N ARG A 78 14.55 10.64 6.62
CA ARG A 78 15.37 11.75 6.07
C ARG A 78 15.95 12.66 7.16
N ASP A 79 15.74 12.33 8.42
CA ASP A 79 16.30 13.01 9.58
C ASP A 79 17.75 12.56 9.87
N ASP A 80 18.32 13.01 10.98
CA ASP A 80 19.68 12.69 11.41
C ASP A 80 19.84 11.30 12.05
N THR A 81 18.82 10.45 11.95
CA THR A 81 18.83 9.05 12.45
C THR A 81 20.01 8.28 11.84
N THR A 82 20.78 7.61 12.68
CA THR A 82 21.89 6.75 12.24
C THR A 82 21.41 5.33 11.93
N VAL A 83 22.24 4.55 11.24
CA VAL A 83 22.01 3.11 11.01
C VAL A 83 21.84 2.36 12.34
N ARG A 84 22.64 2.72 13.37
CA ARG A 84 22.49 2.15 14.72
C ARG A 84 21.13 2.47 15.32
N ASP A 85 20.70 3.73 15.26
CA ASP A 85 19.38 4.13 15.80
C ASP A 85 18.24 3.39 15.10
N LEU A 86 18.33 3.23 13.79
CA LEU A 86 17.34 2.48 13.01
C LEU A 86 17.27 1.02 13.47
N LEU A 87 18.41 0.35 13.63
CA LEU A 87 18.48 -1.04 14.11
C LEU A 87 17.99 -1.19 15.55
N VAL A 88 18.40 -0.27 16.44
CA VAL A 88 17.89 -0.21 17.82
C VAL A 88 16.38 -0.02 17.83
N SER A 89 15.81 0.79 16.95
CA SER A 89 14.37 1.07 16.93
C SER A 89 13.51 -0.18 16.70
N VAL A 90 14.03 -1.18 16.01
CA VAL A 90 13.35 -2.45 15.69
C VAL A 90 13.84 -3.64 16.53
N ALA A 91 14.80 -3.41 17.43
CA ALA A 91 15.28 -4.41 18.37
C ALA A 91 14.23 -4.71 19.47
N PRO A 92 14.33 -5.89 20.14
CA PRO A 92 13.47 -6.21 21.28
C PRO A 92 13.49 -5.13 22.36
N PRO A 93 12.40 -4.93 23.13
CA PRO A 93 12.31 -3.85 24.12
C PRO A 93 13.48 -3.77 25.09
N ARG A 94 13.95 -4.92 25.60
CA ARG A 94 15.09 -4.99 26.54
C ARG A 94 16.38 -4.44 25.91
N VAL A 95 16.69 -4.84 24.68
CA VAL A 95 17.87 -4.34 23.94
C VAL A 95 17.76 -2.85 23.68
N ARG A 96 16.59 -2.39 23.29
CA ARG A 96 16.29 -0.98 23.01
C ARG A 96 16.42 -0.08 24.25
N GLU A 97 15.94 -0.54 25.41
CA GLU A 97 16.06 0.16 26.69
C GLU A 97 17.53 0.23 27.15
N ALA A 98 18.25 -0.90 27.07
CA ALA A 98 19.66 -0.94 27.40
C ALA A 98 20.53 -0.06 26.48
N ALA A 99 20.26 -0.06 25.17
CA ALA A 99 20.95 0.85 24.22
C ALA A 99 20.78 2.32 24.62
N ARG A 100 19.54 2.74 24.94
CA ARG A 100 19.25 4.12 25.39
C ARG A 100 19.94 4.46 26.71
N ALA A 101 20.05 3.49 27.62
CA ALA A 101 20.76 3.68 28.90
C ALA A 101 22.26 3.91 28.64
N VAL A 102 22.88 3.13 27.73
CA VAL A 102 24.28 3.32 27.33
C VAL A 102 24.49 4.70 26.72
N ASP A 103 23.65 5.08 25.72
CA ASP A 103 23.76 6.38 25.05
C ASP A 103 23.63 7.56 26.04
N THR A 104 22.67 7.45 26.98
CA THR A 104 22.46 8.48 28.02
C THR A 104 23.65 8.58 28.97
N ALA A 105 24.18 7.43 29.40
CA ALA A 105 25.30 7.38 30.32
C ALA A 105 26.61 7.84 29.67
N GLU A 106 26.84 7.50 28.39
CA GLU A 106 27.99 7.96 27.61
C GLU A 106 27.94 9.48 27.41
N HIS A 107 26.78 10.04 27.06
CA HIS A 107 26.61 11.48 26.93
C HIS A 107 26.84 12.23 28.25
N ALA A 108 26.36 11.68 29.37
CA ALA A 108 26.62 12.23 30.70
C ALA A 108 28.11 12.21 31.06
N LEU A 109 28.81 11.12 30.72
CA LEU A 109 30.26 10.99 30.97
C LEU A 109 31.05 11.99 30.12
N MET A 110 30.65 12.24 28.87
CA MET A 110 31.29 13.26 27.99
C MET A 110 31.09 14.68 28.53
N THR A 111 30.00 14.93 29.28
CA THR A 111 29.68 16.26 29.80
C THR A 111 30.34 16.50 31.16
N VAL A 112 30.34 15.50 32.05
CA VAL A 112 30.90 15.56 33.39
C VAL A 112 31.60 14.23 33.69
N ASP A 113 32.93 14.23 33.63
CA ASP A 113 33.75 13.04 33.92
C ASP A 113 34.03 12.97 35.45
N ASP A 114 33.05 12.46 36.18
CA ASP A 114 33.17 12.16 37.59
C ASP A 114 32.96 10.66 37.88
N GLU A 115 33.32 10.23 39.08
CA GLU A 115 33.23 8.83 39.52
C GLU A 115 31.77 8.29 39.38
N ALA A 116 30.77 9.14 39.66
CA ALA A 116 29.36 8.78 39.55
C ALA A 116 28.95 8.57 38.07
N ALA A 117 29.44 9.36 37.13
CA ALA A 117 29.17 9.19 35.69
C ALA A 117 29.86 7.94 35.16
N GLN A 118 31.12 7.67 35.59
CA GLN A 118 31.85 6.44 35.24
C GLN A 118 31.14 5.19 35.77
N MET A 119 30.64 5.21 37.01
CA MET A 119 29.85 4.11 37.59
C MET A 119 28.54 3.88 36.83
N ARG A 120 27.81 4.94 36.44
CA ARG A 120 26.58 4.81 35.63
C ARG A 120 26.87 4.23 34.28
N TYR A 121 27.93 4.64 33.61
CA TYR A 121 28.32 4.09 32.31
C TYR A 121 28.72 2.61 32.40
N ALA A 122 29.50 2.23 33.44
CA ALA A 122 29.86 0.84 33.69
C ALA A 122 28.62 -0.04 33.95
N GLN A 123 27.66 0.49 34.72
CA GLN A 123 26.38 -0.24 34.96
C GLN A 123 25.58 -0.37 33.64
N ALA A 124 25.46 0.68 32.86
CA ALA A 124 24.75 0.63 31.57
C ALA A 124 25.37 -0.38 30.58
N LEU A 125 26.71 -0.53 30.58
CA LEU A 125 27.39 -1.58 29.79
C LEU A 125 27.11 -2.98 30.33
N ALA A 126 27.00 -3.15 31.65
CA ALA A 126 26.62 -4.44 32.22
C ALA A 126 25.15 -4.79 31.86
N ASP A 127 24.25 -3.84 31.95
CA ASP A 127 22.83 -3.98 31.54
C ASP A 127 22.72 -4.30 30.04
N TRP A 128 23.57 -3.68 29.20
CA TRP A 128 23.67 -3.98 27.76
C TRP A 128 24.07 -5.44 27.50
N ALA A 129 25.06 -5.93 28.22
CA ALA A 129 25.48 -7.32 28.13
C ALA A 129 24.37 -8.28 28.58
N GLU A 130 23.68 -7.98 29.71
CA GLU A 130 22.56 -8.78 30.21
C GLU A 130 21.36 -8.80 29.25
N ALA A 131 21.12 -7.69 28.55
CA ALA A 131 20.08 -7.57 27.54
C ALA A 131 20.44 -8.25 26.21
N GLN A 132 21.60 -8.95 26.10
CA GLN A 132 22.13 -9.54 24.89
C GLN A 132 22.47 -8.51 23.78
N GLY A 133 22.94 -7.34 24.19
CA GLY A 133 23.28 -6.27 23.28
C GLY A 133 24.44 -6.58 22.33
N TYR A 134 25.46 -7.29 22.79
CA TYR A 134 26.60 -7.72 21.96
C TYR A 134 26.20 -8.79 20.94
N GLU A 135 25.26 -9.67 21.27
CA GLU A 135 24.66 -10.61 20.33
C GLU A 135 23.83 -9.87 19.28
N ALA A 136 23.13 -8.82 19.67
CA ALA A 136 22.42 -7.96 18.75
C ALA A 136 23.38 -7.25 17.77
N GLU A 137 24.52 -6.72 18.23
CA GLU A 137 25.53 -6.11 17.36
C GLU A 137 26.12 -7.12 16.36
N THR A 138 26.35 -8.36 16.79
CA THR A 138 26.78 -9.46 15.89
C THR A 138 25.73 -9.72 14.81
N LEU A 139 24.46 -9.74 15.19
CA LEU A 139 23.34 -9.86 14.25
C LEU A 139 23.29 -8.65 13.29
N TRP A 140 23.48 -7.45 13.81
CA TRP A 140 23.47 -6.21 13.00
C TRP A 140 24.63 -6.17 12.00
N ASP A 141 25.77 -6.75 12.33
CA ASP A 141 26.87 -6.89 11.38
C ASP A 141 26.49 -7.76 10.18
N ILE A 142 25.80 -8.87 10.42
CA ILE A 142 25.25 -9.72 9.36
C ILE A 142 24.22 -8.93 8.54
N CYS A 143 23.33 -8.19 9.18
CA CYS A 143 22.26 -7.41 8.53
C CYS A 143 22.83 -6.28 7.67
N THR A 144 23.78 -5.51 8.16
CA THR A 144 24.42 -4.41 7.41
C THR A 144 25.24 -4.93 6.24
N THR A 145 25.95 -6.02 6.43
CA THR A 145 26.68 -6.69 5.34
C THR A 145 25.72 -7.20 4.26
N ALA A 146 24.60 -7.85 4.64
CA ALA A 146 23.60 -8.36 3.70
C ALA A 146 22.84 -7.25 2.96
N ALA A 147 22.49 -6.15 3.66
CA ALA A 147 21.71 -5.07 3.09
C ALA A 147 22.55 -4.07 2.29
N MET A 148 23.74 -3.72 2.76
CA MET A 148 24.55 -2.61 2.25
C MET A 148 25.94 -3.04 1.76
N GLY A 149 26.38 -4.28 2.01
CA GLY A 149 27.74 -4.75 1.70
C GLY A 149 28.84 -4.14 2.59
N VAL A 150 28.46 -3.59 3.77
CA VAL A 150 29.38 -2.89 4.68
C VAL A 150 29.22 -3.46 6.09
N PRO A 151 30.31 -3.80 6.81
CA PRO A 151 30.25 -4.24 8.20
C PRO A 151 29.64 -3.19 9.13
N TYR A 152 28.99 -3.64 10.22
CA TYR A 152 28.31 -2.76 11.18
C TYR A 152 29.20 -1.69 11.78
N GLU A 153 30.44 -2.04 12.16
CA GLU A 153 31.42 -1.09 12.70
C GLU A 153 31.63 0.14 11.83
N LYS A 154 31.59 -0.01 10.49
CA LYS A 154 31.74 1.08 9.55
C LYS A 154 30.42 1.77 9.20
N ALA A 155 29.29 1.07 9.37
CA ALA A 155 27.99 1.56 8.99
C ALA A 155 27.24 2.26 10.12
N GLN A 156 27.47 1.93 11.39
CA GLN A 156 26.66 2.30 12.54
C GLN A 156 26.38 3.80 12.67
N TRP A 157 27.37 4.65 12.39
CA TRP A 157 27.26 6.11 12.49
C TRP A 157 26.86 6.80 11.19
N ARG A 158 26.66 6.03 10.11
CA ARG A 158 26.19 6.57 8.86
C ARG A 158 24.74 7.03 8.99
N GLN A 159 24.42 8.23 8.50
CA GLN A 159 23.05 8.74 8.48
C GLN A 159 22.17 7.90 7.54
N VAL A 160 21.00 7.50 8.02
CA VAL A 160 20.00 6.72 7.27
C VAL A 160 19.52 7.48 6.02
N SER A 161 19.45 8.81 6.07
CA SER A 161 19.12 9.69 4.94
C SER A 161 20.05 9.52 3.72
N THR A 162 21.27 8.98 3.91
CA THR A 162 22.22 8.68 2.83
C THR A 162 21.99 7.31 2.17
N LEU A 163 21.13 6.50 2.74
CA LEU A 163 20.74 5.19 2.19
C LEU A 163 19.54 5.36 1.25
N SER A 164 19.48 4.53 0.21
CA SER A 164 18.27 4.42 -0.60
C SER A 164 17.12 3.84 0.25
N GLY A 165 15.88 4.14 -0.13
CA GLY A 165 14.70 3.59 0.56
C GLY A 165 14.69 2.07 0.61
N GLY A 166 15.13 1.42 -0.48
CA GLY A 166 15.27 -0.03 -0.55
C GLY A 166 16.34 -0.60 0.41
N GLU A 167 17.48 0.09 0.58
CA GLU A 167 18.51 -0.29 1.56
C GLU A 167 18.02 -0.15 3.00
N GLN A 168 17.29 0.93 3.30
CA GLN A 168 16.65 1.13 4.61
C GLN A 168 15.66 -0.02 4.92
N LYS A 169 14.76 -0.33 3.98
CA LYS A 169 13.80 -1.43 4.11
C LYS A 169 14.49 -2.78 4.29
N ARG A 170 15.44 -3.10 3.43
CA ARG A 170 16.16 -4.36 3.50
C ARG A 170 16.90 -4.54 4.81
N LEU A 171 17.54 -3.48 5.33
CA LEU A 171 18.24 -3.52 6.61
C LEU A 171 17.30 -3.87 7.77
N VAL A 172 16.14 -3.22 7.83
CA VAL A 172 15.15 -3.49 8.89
C VAL A 172 14.55 -4.89 8.73
N LEU A 173 14.23 -5.32 7.52
CA LEU A 173 13.71 -6.66 7.26
C LEU A 173 14.72 -7.76 7.63
N GLU A 174 16.01 -7.60 7.29
CA GLU A 174 17.07 -8.53 7.72
C GLU A 174 17.13 -8.61 9.25
N ALA A 175 17.06 -7.46 9.96
CA ALA A 175 17.09 -7.44 11.42
C ALA A 175 15.87 -8.14 12.05
N LEU A 176 14.66 -7.91 11.53
CA LEU A 176 13.44 -8.52 12.04
C LEU A 176 13.35 -10.01 11.72
N LEU A 177 13.67 -10.41 10.49
CA LEU A 177 13.59 -11.81 10.07
C LEU A 177 14.62 -12.71 10.77
N ARG A 178 15.80 -12.17 11.10
CA ARG A 178 16.86 -12.89 11.82
C ARG A 178 16.80 -12.70 13.34
N GLY A 179 16.13 -11.65 13.82
CA GLY A 179 16.02 -11.34 15.24
C GLY A 179 15.28 -12.40 16.05
N PRO A 180 15.22 -12.28 17.38
CA PRO A 180 14.66 -13.29 18.27
C PRO A 180 13.13 -13.33 18.32
N ASP A 181 12.44 -12.25 17.92
CA ASP A 181 10.98 -12.17 18.00
C ASP A 181 10.29 -13.22 17.13
N ALA A 182 9.33 -13.94 17.68
CA ALA A 182 8.63 -15.01 16.99
C ALA A 182 7.43 -14.52 16.15
N VAL A 183 6.92 -13.33 16.43
CA VAL A 183 5.81 -12.71 15.71
C VAL A 183 6.29 -11.43 15.04
N LEU A 184 5.96 -11.25 13.75
CA LEU A 184 6.31 -10.06 12.99
C LEU A 184 5.06 -9.36 12.46
N LEU A 185 4.99 -8.04 12.63
CA LEU A 185 4.03 -7.14 11.97
C LEU A 185 4.78 -6.29 10.96
N LEU A 186 4.45 -6.43 9.67
CA LEU A 186 5.14 -5.73 8.60
C LEU A 186 4.15 -4.85 7.82
N ASP A 187 4.34 -3.52 7.89
CA ASP A 187 3.50 -2.56 7.18
C ASP A 187 4.15 -2.17 5.84
N GLU A 188 3.59 -2.66 4.73
CA GLU A 188 4.07 -2.45 3.36
C GLU A 188 5.58 -2.76 3.19
N PRO A 189 6.01 -4.01 3.48
CA PRO A 189 7.42 -4.38 3.46
C PRO A 189 8.06 -4.33 2.06
N ASP A 190 7.25 -4.40 1.02
CA ASP A 190 7.64 -4.41 -0.39
C ASP A 190 7.85 -3.01 -0.98
N ASN A 191 7.32 -1.95 -0.37
CA ASN A 191 7.51 -0.58 -0.83
C ASN A 191 8.98 -0.18 -0.81
N TYR A 192 9.43 0.58 -1.83
CA TYR A 192 10.81 1.00 -2.09
C TYR A 192 11.76 -0.14 -2.51
N LEU A 193 11.32 -1.41 -2.51
CA LEU A 193 12.11 -2.51 -3.03
C LEU A 193 11.96 -2.60 -4.55
N ASP A 194 13.08 -2.76 -5.23
CA ASP A 194 13.09 -3.17 -6.63
C ASP A 194 12.74 -4.66 -6.76
N VAL A 195 12.56 -5.15 -7.99
CA VAL A 195 12.10 -6.53 -8.21
C VAL A 195 13.03 -7.58 -7.61
N PRO A 196 14.38 -7.47 -7.68
CA PRO A 196 15.27 -8.34 -6.94
C PRO A 196 15.05 -8.32 -5.43
N GLY A 197 14.83 -7.12 -4.86
CA GLY A 197 14.50 -6.97 -3.44
C GLY A 197 13.16 -7.60 -3.06
N LYS A 198 12.13 -7.46 -3.91
CA LYS A 198 10.82 -8.10 -3.71
C LYS A 198 10.92 -9.62 -3.77
N ARG A 199 11.66 -10.20 -4.74
CA ARG A 199 11.91 -11.64 -4.83
C ARG A 199 12.63 -12.18 -3.58
N TRP A 200 13.65 -11.47 -3.14
CA TRP A 200 14.33 -11.81 -1.89
C TRP A 200 13.36 -11.83 -0.69
N LEU A 201 12.47 -10.84 -0.58
CA LEU A 201 11.48 -10.80 0.49
C LEU A 201 10.51 -11.99 0.41
N GLU A 202 10.03 -12.33 -0.77
CA GLU A 202 9.15 -13.48 -1.01
C GLU A 202 9.81 -14.78 -0.54
N GLU A 203 11.08 -15.01 -0.93
CA GLU A 203 11.86 -16.18 -0.50
C GLU A 203 12.02 -16.22 1.02
N ARG A 204 12.37 -15.09 1.64
CA ARG A 204 12.51 -15.01 3.10
C ARG A 204 11.21 -15.26 3.85
N LEU A 205 10.09 -14.75 3.34
CA LEU A 205 8.77 -14.98 3.93
C LEU A 205 8.30 -16.43 3.73
N ALA A 206 8.60 -17.05 2.60
CA ALA A 206 8.29 -18.45 2.35
C ALA A 206 9.13 -19.44 3.20
N GLU A 207 10.37 -19.06 3.55
CA GLU A 207 11.28 -19.89 4.34
C GLU A 207 11.17 -19.67 5.85
N THR A 208 10.54 -18.58 6.28
CA THR A 208 10.50 -18.22 7.71
C THR A 208 9.62 -19.20 8.50
N ARG A 209 10.04 -19.47 9.74
CA ARG A 209 9.24 -20.21 10.72
C ARG A 209 8.52 -19.28 11.70
N LYS A 210 8.66 -17.97 11.49
CA LYS A 210 8.01 -16.96 12.33
C LYS A 210 6.56 -16.80 11.93
N THR A 211 5.75 -16.38 12.86
CA THR A 211 4.37 -15.94 12.61
C THR A 211 4.41 -14.53 12.04
N VAL A 212 3.91 -14.34 10.84
CA VAL A 212 3.98 -13.05 10.15
C VAL A 212 2.59 -12.57 9.77
N LEU A 213 2.27 -11.33 10.14
CA LEU A 213 1.17 -10.57 9.57
C LEU A 213 1.75 -9.39 8.80
N PHE A 214 1.49 -9.31 7.48
CA PHE A 214 1.99 -8.23 6.67
C PHE A 214 0.87 -7.55 5.87
N VAL A 215 0.99 -6.23 5.69
CA VAL A 215 0.14 -5.45 4.79
C VAL A 215 0.89 -5.29 3.48
N SER A 216 0.27 -5.62 2.36
CA SER A 216 0.82 -5.35 1.03
C SER A 216 -0.28 -5.18 -0.01
N HIS A 217 0.04 -4.46 -1.07
CA HIS A 217 -0.75 -4.32 -2.28
C HIS A 217 -0.07 -4.97 -3.50
N ASP A 218 1.13 -5.56 -3.31
CA ASP A 218 1.84 -6.30 -4.36
C ASP A 218 1.23 -7.69 -4.54
N ARG A 219 0.53 -7.87 -5.66
CA ARG A 219 -0.20 -9.11 -6.00
C ARG A 219 0.71 -10.33 -6.12
N GLU A 220 1.96 -10.12 -6.56
CA GLU A 220 2.93 -11.20 -6.66
C GLU A 220 3.41 -11.64 -5.28
N LEU A 221 3.72 -10.69 -4.38
CA LEU A 221 4.08 -10.98 -2.99
C LEU A 221 2.92 -11.69 -2.27
N LEU A 222 1.68 -11.20 -2.42
CA LEU A 222 0.49 -11.83 -1.86
C LEU A 222 0.32 -13.27 -2.36
N SER A 223 0.53 -13.49 -3.67
CA SER A 223 0.39 -14.82 -4.28
C SER A 223 1.46 -15.81 -3.84
N ARG A 224 2.69 -15.35 -3.60
CA ARG A 224 3.84 -16.21 -3.28
C ARG A 224 4.06 -16.44 -1.80
N ALA A 225 3.77 -15.45 -0.96
CA ALA A 225 4.08 -15.50 0.46
C ALA A 225 2.87 -15.73 1.37
N ALA A 226 1.66 -15.26 0.98
CA ALA A 226 0.50 -15.37 1.85
C ALA A 226 -0.18 -16.73 1.78
N GLU A 227 -0.19 -17.47 2.87
CA GLU A 227 -0.95 -18.72 3.02
C GLU A 227 -2.43 -18.45 3.25
N LYS A 228 -2.75 -17.37 3.96
CA LYS A 228 -4.10 -16.92 4.29
C LYS A 228 -4.20 -15.41 4.16
N ILE A 229 -5.42 -14.92 3.96
CA ILE A 229 -5.68 -13.50 3.80
C ILE A 229 -6.72 -13.05 4.81
N VAL A 230 -6.41 -11.97 5.54
CA VAL A 230 -7.38 -11.19 6.31
C VAL A 230 -7.79 -10.00 5.46
N SER A 231 -9.04 -9.92 5.07
CA SER A 231 -9.61 -8.76 4.39
C SER A 231 -10.29 -7.85 5.41
N LEU A 232 -9.84 -6.62 5.51
CA LEU A 232 -10.49 -5.59 6.32
C LEU A 232 -11.50 -4.86 5.45
N GLU A 233 -12.79 -5.12 5.68
CA GLU A 233 -13.87 -4.70 4.82
C GLU A 233 -14.70 -3.59 5.47
N PRO A 234 -14.76 -2.37 4.90
CA PRO A 234 -15.56 -1.29 5.44
C PRO A 234 -17.04 -1.63 5.44
N GLY A 235 -17.71 -1.41 6.58
CA GLY A 235 -19.14 -1.61 6.76
C GLY A 235 -19.79 -0.42 7.48
N PRO A 236 -21.13 -0.44 7.63
CA PRO A 236 -21.87 0.65 8.30
C PRO A 236 -21.50 0.82 9.77
N ALA A 237 -21.09 -0.26 10.45
CA ALA A 237 -20.69 -0.28 11.86
C ALA A 237 -19.17 -0.16 12.07
N GLY A 238 -18.41 0.22 11.05
CA GLY A 238 -16.94 0.17 11.03
C GLY A 238 -16.45 -0.97 10.15
N ALA A 239 -15.12 -1.08 9.98
CA ALA A 239 -14.54 -2.18 9.21
C ALA A 239 -14.58 -3.47 10.03
N ASP A 240 -14.91 -4.57 9.37
CA ASP A 240 -14.92 -5.94 9.87
C ASP A 240 -13.81 -6.77 9.22
N ALA A 241 -13.38 -7.85 9.86
CA ALA A 241 -12.35 -8.75 9.36
C ALA A 241 -12.96 -10.03 8.78
N TRP A 242 -12.68 -10.30 7.51
CA TRP A 242 -12.95 -11.58 6.91
C TRP A 242 -11.65 -12.35 6.64
N VAL A 243 -11.59 -13.58 7.15
CA VAL A 243 -10.42 -14.46 6.97
C VAL A 243 -10.70 -15.43 5.83
N HIS A 244 -9.91 -15.34 4.77
CA HIS A 244 -9.88 -16.33 3.69
C HIS A 244 -8.80 -17.37 3.99
N GLY A 245 -9.22 -18.65 4.03
CA GLY A 245 -8.35 -19.77 4.39
C GLY A 245 -7.43 -20.26 3.26
N GLY A 246 -7.57 -19.72 2.05
CA GLY A 246 -6.72 -19.98 0.89
C GLY A 246 -5.76 -18.84 0.61
N GLY A 247 -4.82 -19.06 -0.32
CA GLY A 247 -3.90 -18.02 -0.80
C GLY A 247 -4.59 -17.00 -1.73
N PHE A 248 -3.81 -16.06 -2.23
CA PHE A 248 -4.31 -14.94 -3.05
C PHE A 248 -4.99 -15.40 -4.35
N ALA A 249 -4.56 -16.53 -4.93
CA ALA A 249 -5.12 -17.04 -6.18
C ALA A 249 -6.63 -17.34 -6.11
N THR A 250 -7.13 -17.73 -4.94
CA THR A 250 -8.57 -18.05 -4.74
C THR A 250 -9.34 -16.93 -4.03
N PHE A 251 -8.64 -15.88 -3.60
CA PHE A 251 -9.21 -14.80 -2.78
C PHE A 251 -10.32 -14.03 -3.51
N HIS A 252 -10.08 -13.58 -4.75
CA HIS A 252 -11.04 -12.79 -5.51
C HIS A 252 -12.31 -13.57 -5.85
N GLU A 253 -12.20 -14.87 -6.18
CA GLU A 253 -13.34 -15.74 -6.44
C GLU A 253 -14.16 -15.96 -5.17
N ALA A 254 -13.51 -16.33 -4.07
CA ALA A 254 -14.16 -16.55 -2.79
C ALA A 254 -14.84 -15.27 -2.25
N ARG A 255 -14.24 -14.09 -2.48
CA ARG A 255 -14.83 -12.80 -2.13
C ARG A 255 -16.08 -12.52 -2.95
N ARG A 256 -16.04 -12.71 -4.28
CA ARG A 256 -17.22 -12.55 -5.15
C ARG A 256 -18.36 -13.48 -4.77
N GLU A 257 -18.07 -14.76 -4.50
CA GLU A 257 -19.08 -15.71 -4.04
C GLU A 257 -19.71 -15.31 -2.71
N ARG A 258 -18.89 -14.77 -1.78
CA ARG A 258 -19.37 -14.26 -0.49
C ARG A 258 -20.32 -13.08 -0.68
N PHE A 259 -19.98 -12.11 -1.51
CA PHE A 259 -20.85 -10.97 -1.80
C PHE A 259 -22.15 -11.38 -2.49
N ALA A 260 -22.08 -12.23 -3.51
CA ALA A 260 -23.27 -12.78 -4.16
C ALA A 260 -24.20 -13.50 -3.16
N ARG A 261 -23.62 -14.16 -2.14
CA ARG A 261 -24.41 -14.80 -1.07
C ARG A 261 -25.11 -13.76 -0.17
N PHE A 262 -24.46 -12.66 0.18
CA PHE A 262 -25.09 -11.57 0.95
C PHE A 262 -26.24 -10.94 0.16
N GLU A 263 -26.04 -10.64 -1.12
CA GLU A 263 -27.08 -10.10 -1.99
C GLU A 263 -28.28 -11.04 -2.13
N GLU A 264 -28.03 -12.33 -2.31
CA GLU A 264 -29.08 -13.34 -2.39
C GLU A 264 -29.89 -13.45 -1.08
N LEU A 265 -29.20 -13.43 0.08
CA LEU A 265 -29.86 -13.45 1.38
C LEU A 265 -30.73 -12.20 1.58
N ARG A 266 -30.23 -11.02 1.19
CA ARG A 266 -30.97 -9.77 1.27
C ARG A 266 -32.18 -9.78 0.35
N ARG A 267 -32.03 -10.21 -0.89
CA ARG A 267 -33.12 -10.34 -1.85
C ARG A 267 -34.24 -11.26 -1.30
N ARG A 268 -33.86 -12.42 -0.78
CA ARG A 268 -34.85 -13.36 -0.18
C ARG A 268 -35.56 -12.76 1.02
N TRP A 269 -34.87 -12.00 1.84
CA TRP A 269 -35.46 -11.31 2.97
C TRP A 269 -36.46 -10.23 2.50
N ASP A 270 -36.08 -9.40 1.54
CA ASP A 270 -36.94 -8.36 0.98
C ASP A 270 -38.20 -8.92 0.32
N GLU A 271 -38.06 -9.98 -0.47
CA GLU A 271 -39.18 -10.70 -1.07
C GLU A 271 -40.15 -11.24 0.00
N LYS A 272 -39.61 -11.87 1.05
CA LYS A 272 -40.41 -12.42 2.14
C LYS A 272 -41.10 -11.31 2.96
N HIS A 273 -40.39 -10.24 3.25
CA HIS A 273 -40.93 -9.06 3.92
C HIS A 273 -42.11 -8.46 3.12
N ALA A 274 -41.91 -8.24 1.81
CA ALA A 274 -42.95 -7.73 0.93
C ALA A 274 -44.18 -8.66 0.89
N GLN A 275 -43.99 -9.98 0.84
CA GLN A 275 -45.08 -10.97 0.91
C GLN A 275 -45.87 -10.89 2.22
N LEU A 276 -45.16 -10.78 3.37
CA LEU A 276 -45.82 -10.69 4.68
C LEU A 276 -46.57 -9.36 4.83
N ARG A 277 -46.00 -8.25 4.39
CA ARG A 277 -46.70 -6.93 4.38
C ARG A 277 -47.96 -6.96 3.51
N LYS A 278 -47.87 -7.54 2.30
CA LYS A 278 -49.02 -7.68 1.40
C LYS A 278 -50.10 -8.53 2.04
N LEU A 279 -49.73 -9.66 2.68
CA LEU A 279 -50.68 -10.53 3.39
C LEU A 279 -51.40 -9.78 4.51
N VAL A 280 -50.68 -9.02 5.33
CA VAL A 280 -51.25 -8.22 6.42
C VAL A 280 -52.25 -7.19 5.88
N LEU A 281 -51.91 -6.49 4.79
CA LEU A 281 -52.80 -5.51 4.16
C LEU A 281 -54.09 -6.16 3.61
N THR A 282 -53.96 -7.30 2.92
CA THR A 282 -55.10 -8.02 2.37
C THR A 282 -56.05 -8.53 3.49
N LEU A 283 -55.47 -9.11 4.56
CA LEU A 283 -56.25 -9.57 5.69
C LEU A 283 -56.88 -8.46 6.52
N ARG A 284 -56.25 -7.29 6.58
CA ARG A 284 -56.81 -6.08 7.21
C ARG A 284 -58.10 -5.65 6.51
N GLN A 285 -58.07 -5.55 5.18
CA GLN A 285 -59.25 -5.19 4.38
C GLN A 285 -60.39 -6.26 4.53
N ALA A 286 -60.03 -7.52 4.56
CA ALA A 286 -60.99 -8.59 4.77
C ALA A 286 -61.58 -8.59 6.19
N ALA A 287 -60.81 -8.23 7.22
CA ALA A 287 -61.25 -8.18 8.61
C ALA A 287 -62.20 -7.00 8.90
N GLU A 288 -62.17 -5.94 8.09
CA GLU A 288 -63.16 -4.83 8.15
C GLU A 288 -64.57 -5.31 7.77
N ASN A 289 -64.69 -6.36 6.95
CA ASN A 289 -65.94 -6.89 6.45
C ASN A 289 -66.38 -8.24 7.08
N SER A 290 -65.52 -8.90 7.89
CA SER A 290 -65.83 -10.20 8.47
C SER A 290 -65.10 -10.40 9.81
N PRO A 291 -65.82 -10.63 10.94
CA PRO A 291 -65.24 -10.89 12.25
C PRO A 291 -64.29 -12.12 12.30
N ASP A 292 -64.57 -13.17 11.51
CA ASP A 292 -63.74 -14.39 11.44
C ASP A 292 -62.32 -14.11 10.90
N MET A 293 -62.18 -13.09 10.05
CA MET A 293 -60.88 -12.67 9.50
C MET A 293 -60.01 -11.89 10.49
N ALA A 294 -60.57 -11.35 11.57
CA ALA A 294 -59.83 -10.60 12.59
C ALA A 294 -58.79 -11.47 13.31
N SER A 295 -59.04 -12.74 13.55
CA SER A 295 -58.06 -13.68 14.13
C SER A 295 -56.89 -13.95 13.19
N ARG A 296 -57.17 -14.16 11.89
CA ARG A 296 -56.16 -14.36 10.84
C ARG A 296 -55.30 -13.11 10.62
N TYR A 297 -55.89 -11.91 10.66
CA TYR A 297 -55.19 -10.65 10.60
C TYR A 297 -54.19 -10.48 11.76
N ARG A 298 -54.62 -10.72 13.03
CA ARG A 298 -53.74 -10.66 14.21
C ARG A 298 -52.59 -11.67 14.12
N ALA A 299 -52.83 -12.88 13.63
CA ALA A 299 -51.77 -13.88 13.42
C ALA A 299 -50.76 -13.44 12.36
N ALA A 300 -51.24 -12.89 11.23
CA ALA A 300 -50.37 -12.38 10.19
C ALA A 300 -49.54 -11.15 10.67
N GLN A 301 -50.15 -10.24 11.44
CA GLN A 301 -49.48 -9.10 12.04
C GLN A 301 -48.41 -9.55 13.04
N THR A 302 -48.69 -10.56 13.87
CA THR A 302 -47.69 -11.11 14.80
C THR A 302 -46.54 -11.77 14.04
N ARG A 303 -46.81 -12.45 12.91
CA ARG A 303 -45.80 -13.08 12.07
C ARG A 303 -44.91 -12.03 11.40
N LEU A 304 -45.48 -10.94 10.88
CA LEU A 304 -44.73 -9.81 10.31
C LEU A 304 -43.82 -9.17 11.36
N ARG A 305 -44.39 -8.85 12.54
CA ARG A 305 -43.62 -8.28 13.64
C ARG A 305 -42.44 -9.15 14.06
N LYS A 306 -42.63 -10.46 14.25
CA LYS A 306 -41.54 -11.38 14.59
C LYS A 306 -40.48 -11.45 13.49
N PHE A 307 -40.88 -11.35 12.23
CA PHE A 307 -39.95 -11.31 11.11
C PHE A 307 -39.13 -9.99 11.07
N GLU A 308 -39.79 -8.86 11.36
CA GLU A 308 -39.13 -7.54 11.45
C GLU A 308 -38.22 -7.45 12.71
N GLU A 309 -38.62 -8.03 13.84
CA GLU A 309 -37.81 -8.13 15.06
C GLU A 309 -36.53 -8.97 14.84
N ALA A 310 -36.59 -10.00 14.01
CA ALA A 310 -35.41 -10.78 13.63
C ALA A 310 -34.44 -9.98 12.76
N GLY A 311 -34.92 -8.91 12.13
CA GLY A 311 -34.11 -7.98 11.31
C GLY A 311 -33.70 -8.54 9.95
N PRO A 312 -33.21 -7.67 9.06
CA PRO A 312 -32.62 -8.06 7.79
C PRO A 312 -31.25 -8.76 8.01
N PRO A 313 -30.81 -9.60 7.08
CA PRO A 313 -29.45 -10.11 7.10
C PRO A 313 -28.43 -8.96 7.04
N PRO A 314 -27.18 -9.21 7.50
CA PRO A 314 -26.12 -8.20 7.43
C PRO A 314 -26.00 -7.61 6.03
N GLU A 315 -25.74 -6.31 5.97
CA GLU A 315 -25.46 -5.67 4.68
C GLU A 315 -24.13 -6.18 4.13
N PRO A 316 -24.02 -6.37 2.80
CA PRO A 316 -22.73 -6.70 2.21
C PRO A 316 -21.73 -5.58 2.52
N PRO A 317 -20.46 -5.92 2.71
CA PRO A 317 -19.40 -4.91 2.80
C PRO A 317 -19.44 -4.00 1.56
N ARG A 318 -19.02 -2.76 1.74
CA ARG A 318 -19.02 -1.80 0.65
C ARG A 318 -17.89 -2.10 -0.32
N GLU A 319 -18.23 -2.45 -1.54
CA GLU A 319 -17.25 -2.54 -2.63
C GLU A 319 -16.85 -1.15 -3.14
N GLN A 320 -15.60 -1.00 -3.52
CA GLN A 320 -15.15 0.17 -4.26
C GLN A 320 -15.62 0.03 -5.73
N ASP A 321 -16.29 1.07 -6.24
CA ASP A 321 -16.71 1.17 -7.65
C ASP A 321 -15.88 2.28 -8.34
N ILE A 322 -14.59 2.01 -8.52
CA ILE A 322 -13.67 2.96 -9.15
C ILE A 322 -13.71 2.73 -10.66
N ARG A 323 -14.00 3.78 -11.43
CA ARG A 323 -14.10 3.72 -12.90
C ARG A 323 -13.24 4.81 -13.52
N MET A 324 -12.07 4.42 -13.98
CA MET A 324 -11.14 5.28 -14.69
C MET A 324 -11.46 5.29 -16.19
N ARG A 325 -11.59 6.49 -16.79
CA ARG A 325 -12.01 6.66 -18.20
C ARG A 325 -10.94 7.40 -18.99
N LEU A 326 -9.80 6.78 -19.15
CA LEU A 326 -8.70 7.29 -19.97
C LEU A 326 -9.06 7.05 -21.45
N LYS A 327 -9.32 8.13 -22.22
CA LYS A 327 -9.78 7.99 -23.60
C LYS A 327 -8.65 7.98 -24.63
N GLY A 328 -7.63 8.80 -24.42
CA GLY A 328 -6.57 8.98 -25.40
C GLY A 328 -7.04 9.72 -26.67
N GLY A 329 -6.31 9.53 -27.74
CA GLY A 329 -6.61 10.13 -29.03
C GLY A 329 -5.53 9.86 -30.06
N ARG A 330 -5.87 9.92 -31.34
CA ARG A 330 -4.99 9.60 -32.46
C ARG A 330 -3.89 10.66 -32.63
N THR A 331 -2.64 10.20 -32.70
CA THR A 331 -1.46 11.02 -32.97
C THR A 331 -0.86 10.71 -34.34
N GLY A 332 0.33 11.26 -34.63
CA GLY A 332 1.15 10.79 -35.73
C GLY A 332 1.64 9.36 -35.51
N VAL A 333 2.16 8.72 -36.55
CA VAL A 333 2.61 7.30 -36.52
C VAL A 333 3.69 7.09 -35.44
N ARG A 334 4.67 7.99 -35.35
CA ARG A 334 5.69 7.98 -34.30
C ARG A 334 5.23 8.87 -33.15
N ALA A 335 5.13 8.30 -31.96
CA ALA A 335 4.78 9.03 -30.74
C ALA A 335 6.01 9.62 -30.07
N VAL A 336 7.10 8.86 -29.95
CA VAL A 336 8.37 9.30 -29.37
C VAL A 336 9.52 8.86 -30.27
N THR A 337 10.50 9.75 -30.48
CA THR A 337 11.76 9.43 -31.15
C THR A 337 12.92 9.97 -30.33
N CYS A 338 13.86 9.11 -30.02
CA CYS A 338 15.12 9.46 -29.37
C CYS A 338 16.29 9.06 -30.27
N GLU A 339 17.20 9.99 -30.57
CA GLU A 339 18.38 9.75 -31.40
C GLU A 339 19.63 10.02 -30.55
N ARG A 340 20.42 8.96 -30.31
CA ARG A 340 21.62 9.00 -29.46
C ARG A 340 21.37 9.70 -28.11
N LEU A 341 20.20 9.45 -27.53
CA LEU A 341 19.80 10.05 -26.28
C LEU A 341 20.66 9.49 -25.13
N GLU A 342 21.30 10.38 -24.37
CA GLU A 342 22.08 10.06 -23.19
C GLU A 342 21.59 10.92 -22.04
N LEU A 343 21.23 10.32 -20.92
CA LEU A 343 21.02 11.04 -19.66
C LEU A 343 22.36 11.13 -18.92
N THR A 344 22.86 12.35 -18.76
CA THR A 344 24.21 12.63 -18.27
C THR A 344 24.48 11.94 -16.92
N GLY A 345 25.47 11.05 -16.91
CA GLY A 345 25.88 10.31 -15.70
C GLY A 345 24.95 9.18 -15.26
N LEU A 346 23.88 8.88 -16.02
CA LEU A 346 22.91 7.84 -15.70
C LEU A 346 22.89 6.70 -16.73
N MET A 347 22.88 7.04 -18.01
CA MET A 347 22.83 6.01 -19.06
C MET A 347 23.62 6.42 -20.29
N LYS A 348 24.08 5.41 -21.02
CA LYS A 348 24.82 5.56 -22.27
C LYS A 348 23.87 5.93 -23.42
N PRO A 349 24.39 6.54 -24.51
CA PRO A 349 23.58 6.89 -25.68
C PRO A 349 22.83 5.70 -26.23
N PHE A 350 21.54 5.90 -26.52
CA PHE A 350 20.67 4.89 -27.14
C PHE A 350 19.70 5.55 -28.12
N ASP A 351 19.19 4.75 -29.05
CA ASP A 351 18.14 5.14 -29.98
C ASP A 351 16.83 4.43 -29.59
N LEU A 352 15.70 5.13 -29.75
CA LEU A 352 14.38 4.60 -29.45
C LEU A 352 13.32 5.21 -30.36
N GLU A 353 12.47 4.37 -30.93
CA GLU A 353 11.23 4.79 -31.56
C GLU A 353 10.05 4.12 -30.88
N VAL A 354 9.06 4.90 -30.46
CA VAL A 354 7.78 4.41 -29.93
C VAL A 354 6.68 4.87 -30.86
N PHE A 355 5.85 3.94 -31.29
CA PHE A 355 4.76 4.21 -32.21
C PHE A 355 3.44 4.46 -31.49
N TYR A 356 2.50 5.07 -32.21
CA TYR A 356 1.15 5.29 -31.72
C TYR A 356 0.48 3.97 -31.33
N GLY A 357 -0.12 3.94 -30.15
CA GLY A 357 -0.83 2.79 -29.61
C GLY A 357 0.06 1.76 -28.91
N GLU A 358 1.40 1.90 -28.96
CA GLU A 358 2.29 1.00 -28.23
C GLU A 358 2.20 1.20 -26.72
N ARG A 359 2.35 0.10 -26.01
CA ARG A 359 2.45 0.03 -24.54
C ARG A 359 3.83 -0.46 -24.18
N VAL A 360 4.64 0.43 -23.64
CA VAL A 360 6.05 0.19 -23.36
C VAL A 360 6.31 0.29 -21.86
N ALA A 361 6.77 -0.80 -21.24
CA ALA A 361 7.22 -0.78 -19.86
C ALA A 361 8.72 -0.48 -19.79
N VAL A 362 9.11 0.44 -18.92
CA VAL A 362 10.50 0.81 -18.64
C VAL A 362 10.91 0.14 -17.33
N LEU A 363 11.76 -0.88 -17.43
CA LEU A 363 12.19 -1.74 -16.36
C LEU A 363 13.65 -1.45 -15.98
N GLY A 364 14.09 -1.82 -14.78
CA GLY A 364 15.48 -1.69 -14.34
C GLY A 364 15.56 -1.40 -12.84
N SER A 365 16.77 -1.53 -12.27
CA SER A 365 17.03 -1.31 -10.85
C SER A 365 16.79 0.14 -10.43
N ASN A 366 16.65 0.37 -9.13
CA ASN A 366 16.55 1.71 -8.58
C ASN A 366 17.81 2.55 -8.91
N GLY A 367 17.59 3.80 -9.30
CA GLY A 367 18.67 4.73 -9.68
C GLY A 367 19.21 4.54 -11.10
N SER A 368 18.64 3.68 -11.95
CA SER A 368 19.07 3.49 -13.35
C SER A 368 18.65 4.64 -14.30
N GLY A 369 17.90 5.65 -13.83
CA GLY A 369 17.51 6.82 -14.63
C GLY A 369 16.11 6.76 -15.24
N LYS A 370 15.29 5.75 -14.92
CA LYS A 370 13.93 5.56 -15.46
C LYS A 370 13.03 6.79 -15.30
N SER A 371 12.89 7.29 -14.07
CA SER A 371 12.08 8.48 -13.77
C SER A 371 12.61 9.73 -14.46
N HIS A 372 13.93 9.91 -14.56
CA HIS A 372 14.52 11.01 -15.32
C HIS A 372 14.18 10.94 -16.81
N PHE A 373 14.14 9.73 -17.37
CA PHE A 373 13.72 9.53 -18.76
C PHE A 373 12.26 9.95 -18.98
N LEU A 374 11.34 9.56 -18.10
CA LEU A 374 9.94 9.99 -18.22
C LEU A 374 9.78 11.51 -18.03
N ARG A 375 10.48 12.10 -17.07
CA ARG A 375 10.49 13.54 -16.83
C ARG A 375 11.01 14.30 -18.06
N LEU A 376 12.08 13.79 -18.68
CA LEU A 376 12.58 14.35 -19.93
C LEU A 376 11.51 14.29 -21.02
N LEU A 377 10.80 13.16 -21.21
CA LEU A 377 9.73 13.03 -22.18
C LEU A 377 8.55 13.96 -21.87
N ALA A 378 8.25 14.18 -20.59
CA ALA A 378 7.23 15.12 -20.15
C ALA A 378 7.57 16.59 -20.44
N GLY A 379 8.83 16.88 -20.78
CA GLY A 379 9.29 18.25 -21.10
C GLY A 379 9.97 18.96 -19.96
N GLU A 380 10.29 18.27 -18.86
CA GLU A 380 11.05 18.83 -17.78
C GLU A 380 12.53 19.00 -18.16
N ASP A 381 13.21 19.94 -17.48
CA ASP A 381 14.64 20.21 -17.68
C ASP A 381 15.48 19.11 -17.00
N VAL A 382 15.93 18.14 -17.80
CA VAL A 382 16.80 17.04 -17.39
C VAL A 382 18.08 17.09 -18.22
N ALA A 383 19.24 17.05 -17.56
CA ALA A 383 20.55 17.08 -18.22
C ALA A 383 20.71 15.87 -19.16
N HIS A 384 20.82 16.13 -20.46
CA HIS A 384 20.91 15.11 -21.49
C HIS A 384 21.72 15.58 -22.69
N THR A 385 22.15 14.64 -23.51
CA THR A 385 22.68 14.85 -24.88
C THR A 385 21.85 14.04 -25.88
N GLY A 386 22.04 14.32 -27.16
CA GLY A 386 21.23 13.69 -28.22
C GLY A 386 19.93 14.44 -28.48
N VAL A 387 19.01 13.81 -29.17
CA VAL A 387 17.75 14.42 -29.62
C VAL A 387 16.56 13.64 -29.06
N ARG A 388 15.61 14.38 -28.50
CA ARG A 388 14.29 13.89 -28.09
C ARG A 388 13.21 14.63 -28.88
N ARG A 389 12.31 13.90 -29.53
CA ARG A 389 11.17 14.47 -30.27
C ARG A 389 9.87 13.74 -29.93
N LEU A 390 8.85 14.51 -29.65
CA LEU A 390 7.47 14.01 -29.59
C LEU A 390 6.83 14.16 -30.98
N GLY A 391 6.04 13.18 -31.36
CA GLY A 391 5.32 13.18 -32.63
C GLY A 391 4.24 14.25 -32.71
N ALA A 392 3.74 14.46 -33.93
CA ALA A 392 2.66 15.42 -34.16
C ALA A 392 1.40 15.03 -33.37
N ARG A 393 0.78 16.00 -32.69
CA ARG A 393 -0.41 15.87 -31.83
C ARG A 393 -0.20 14.97 -30.61
N VAL A 394 1.03 14.67 -30.22
CA VAL A 394 1.32 14.02 -28.95
C VAL A 394 1.18 15.05 -27.83
N VAL A 395 0.24 14.79 -26.94
CA VAL A 395 0.06 15.54 -25.70
C VAL A 395 0.46 14.62 -24.55
N PRO A 396 1.66 14.80 -23.97
CA PRO A 396 2.12 13.97 -22.87
C PRO A 396 1.37 14.30 -21.58
N GLY A 397 0.89 13.28 -20.89
CA GLY A 397 0.41 13.37 -19.51
C GLY A 397 1.35 12.63 -18.60
N HIS A 398 1.92 13.32 -17.63
CA HIS A 398 2.89 12.75 -16.71
C HIS A 398 2.24 12.44 -15.36
N PHE A 399 2.25 11.17 -14.98
CA PHE A 399 1.96 10.72 -13.63
C PHE A 399 3.28 10.60 -12.88
N ALA A 400 3.60 11.61 -12.09
CA ALA A 400 4.79 11.62 -11.26
C ALA A 400 4.53 10.96 -9.90
N GLN A 401 5.59 10.58 -9.18
CA GLN A 401 5.47 10.11 -7.80
C GLN A 401 4.72 11.14 -6.93
N THR A 402 3.85 10.68 -6.04
CA THR A 402 2.87 11.49 -5.28
C THR A 402 3.43 12.69 -4.50
N HIS A 403 4.73 12.75 -4.25
CA HIS A 403 5.37 13.85 -3.50
C HIS A 403 5.84 15.03 -4.38
N ALA A 404 5.67 14.96 -5.70
CA ALA A 404 6.25 15.90 -6.66
C ALA A 404 5.24 16.92 -7.23
N HIS A 405 4.17 17.29 -6.50
CA HIS A 405 3.12 18.21 -6.96
C HIS A 405 2.99 19.45 -6.07
N PRO A 406 4.03 20.32 -5.97
CA PRO A 406 3.95 21.55 -5.17
C PRO A 406 2.84 22.50 -5.66
N GLU A 407 2.50 22.44 -6.96
CA GLU A 407 1.43 23.23 -7.59
C GLU A 407 0.01 22.86 -7.11
N LEU A 408 -0.19 21.66 -6.58
CA LEU A 408 -1.47 21.19 -6.04
C LEU A 408 -1.58 21.41 -4.51
N THR A 409 -0.46 21.66 -3.84
CA THR A 409 -0.39 21.78 -2.38
C THR A 409 -1.22 22.97 -1.88
N GLY A 410 -1.98 22.76 -0.79
CA GLY A 410 -2.82 23.78 -0.16
C GLY A 410 -4.14 24.09 -0.90
N ARG A 411 -4.38 23.46 -2.04
CA ARG A 411 -5.60 23.65 -2.85
C ARG A 411 -6.58 22.51 -2.66
N THR A 412 -7.87 22.79 -2.63
CA THR A 412 -8.91 21.76 -2.54
C THR A 412 -9.13 21.07 -3.90
N LEU A 413 -9.66 19.84 -3.88
CA LEU A 413 -9.93 19.12 -5.13
C LEU A 413 -10.91 19.88 -6.01
N LEU A 414 -11.94 20.53 -5.44
CA LEU A 414 -12.88 21.34 -6.19
C LEU A 414 -12.23 22.58 -6.79
N ASP A 415 -11.34 23.26 -6.05
CA ASP A 415 -10.62 24.43 -6.55
C ASP A 415 -9.74 24.07 -7.76
N ILE A 416 -8.99 22.96 -7.69
CA ILE A 416 -8.16 22.47 -8.79
C ILE A 416 -9.03 22.15 -10.01
N LEU A 417 -10.13 21.41 -9.83
CA LEU A 417 -11.03 21.05 -10.93
C LEU A 417 -11.70 22.25 -11.57
N TRP A 418 -12.03 23.27 -10.77
CA TRP A 418 -12.62 24.52 -11.27
C TRP A 418 -11.61 25.37 -12.05
N THR A 419 -10.45 25.64 -11.46
CA THR A 419 -9.48 26.58 -12.01
C THR A 419 -8.70 26.03 -13.21
N GLU A 420 -8.34 24.75 -13.19
CA GLU A 420 -7.50 24.14 -14.23
C GLU A 420 -8.31 23.43 -15.32
N HIS A 421 -9.50 22.93 -14.98
CA HIS A 421 -10.30 22.12 -15.90
C HIS A 421 -11.69 22.69 -16.17
N ALA A 422 -11.99 23.89 -15.69
CA ALA A 422 -13.28 24.57 -15.86
C ALA A 422 -14.51 23.68 -15.51
N GLN A 423 -14.36 22.80 -14.50
CA GLN A 423 -15.45 21.93 -14.06
C GLN A 423 -16.32 22.66 -13.06
N ASP A 424 -17.60 22.85 -13.35
CA ASP A 424 -18.56 23.30 -12.35
C ASP A 424 -18.68 22.28 -11.20
N ARG A 425 -19.28 22.71 -10.07
CA ARG A 425 -19.40 21.87 -8.87
C ARG A 425 -20.12 20.55 -9.16
N GLY A 426 -21.14 20.54 -10.02
CA GLY A 426 -21.90 19.33 -10.35
C GLY A 426 -21.08 18.34 -11.15
N ALA A 427 -20.40 18.82 -12.19
CA ALA A 427 -19.49 18.03 -13.01
C ALA A 427 -18.31 17.51 -12.19
N ALA A 428 -17.69 18.36 -11.36
CA ALA A 428 -16.60 17.99 -10.47
C ALA A 428 -17.02 16.86 -9.49
N MET A 429 -18.16 17.00 -8.82
CA MET A 429 -18.68 15.98 -7.89
C MET A 429 -19.01 14.65 -8.60
N SER A 430 -19.55 14.70 -9.83
CA SER A 430 -19.80 13.50 -10.63
C SER A 430 -18.52 12.75 -11.00
N ARG A 431 -17.43 13.48 -11.31
CA ARG A 431 -16.11 12.91 -11.61
C ARG A 431 -15.46 12.34 -10.37
N LEU A 432 -15.44 13.11 -9.26
CA LEU A 432 -14.91 12.66 -7.97
C LEU A 432 -15.61 11.40 -7.47
N ARG A 433 -16.92 11.23 -7.76
CA ARG A 433 -17.67 10.01 -7.40
C ARG A 433 -17.11 8.77 -8.09
N ARG A 434 -16.74 8.85 -9.37
CA ARG A 434 -16.14 7.70 -10.11
C ARG A 434 -14.79 7.26 -9.57
N TYR A 435 -14.08 8.16 -8.88
CA TYR A 435 -12.80 7.92 -8.25
C TYR A 435 -12.91 7.73 -6.73
N GLU A 436 -14.14 7.63 -6.20
CA GLU A 436 -14.43 7.55 -4.75
C GLU A 436 -13.76 8.65 -3.92
N LEU A 437 -13.73 9.87 -4.44
CA LEU A 437 -13.15 11.06 -3.81
C LEU A 437 -14.20 12.10 -3.39
N THR A 438 -15.49 11.76 -3.42
CA THR A 438 -16.58 12.69 -3.11
C THR A 438 -16.47 13.29 -1.70
N GLN A 439 -16.10 12.48 -0.71
CA GLN A 439 -15.96 12.95 0.68
C GLN A 439 -14.74 13.84 0.90
N GLN A 440 -13.77 13.81 -0.03
CA GLN A 440 -12.54 14.58 0.00
C GLN A 440 -12.60 15.86 -0.83
N ALA A 441 -13.72 16.14 -1.46
CA ALA A 441 -13.89 17.25 -2.41
C ALA A 441 -13.42 18.62 -1.87
N GLU A 442 -13.69 18.91 -0.60
CA GLU A 442 -13.31 20.15 0.10
C GLU A 442 -11.97 20.02 0.86
N ARG A 443 -11.29 18.86 0.80
CA ARG A 443 -9.97 18.69 1.41
C ARG A 443 -8.88 19.16 0.47
N THR A 444 -7.79 19.67 1.04
CA THR A 444 -6.61 20.03 0.26
C THR A 444 -5.84 18.79 -0.17
N PHE A 445 -5.19 18.84 -1.33
CA PHE A 445 -4.49 17.72 -1.95
C PHE A 445 -3.44 17.09 -1.01
N ASP A 446 -2.69 17.91 -0.27
CA ASP A 446 -1.66 17.48 0.69
C ASP A 446 -2.22 16.70 1.89
N ARG A 447 -3.53 16.82 2.19
CA ARG A 447 -4.20 16.08 3.27
C ARG A 447 -4.85 14.77 2.82
N LEU A 448 -4.70 14.42 1.57
CA LEU A 448 -5.16 13.14 1.05
C LEU A 448 -4.16 12.02 1.39
N SER A 449 -4.66 10.78 1.48
CA SER A 449 -3.75 9.62 1.50
C SER A 449 -3.07 9.45 0.14
N GLY A 450 -1.91 8.76 0.10
CA GLY A 450 -1.19 8.51 -1.15
C GLY A 450 -2.06 7.91 -2.25
N GLY A 451 -2.90 6.92 -1.94
CA GLY A 451 -3.84 6.34 -2.90
C GLY A 451 -4.94 7.31 -3.37
N GLN A 452 -5.42 8.21 -2.49
CA GLN A 452 -6.36 9.26 -2.89
C GLN A 452 -5.70 10.29 -3.80
N GLN A 453 -4.46 10.66 -3.52
CA GLN A 453 -3.67 11.55 -4.37
C GLN A 453 -3.43 10.91 -5.75
N ALA A 454 -3.04 9.65 -5.81
CA ALA A 454 -2.84 8.93 -7.05
C ALA A 454 -4.13 8.85 -7.89
N ARG A 455 -5.26 8.50 -7.29
CA ARG A 455 -6.56 8.48 -7.98
C ARG A 455 -6.96 9.87 -8.50
N PHE A 456 -6.68 10.92 -7.75
CA PHE A 456 -6.96 12.28 -8.20
C PHE A 456 -6.06 12.71 -9.37
N GLN A 457 -4.77 12.36 -9.33
CA GLN A 457 -3.86 12.61 -10.46
C GLN A 457 -4.33 11.91 -11.74
N ILE A 458 -4.79 10.65 -11.65
CA ILE A 458 -5.34 9.92 -12.79
C ILE A 458 -6.59 10.63 -13.33
N LEU A 459 -7.46 11.17 -12.45
CA LEU A 459 -8.59 12.00 -12.86
C LEU A 459 -8.13 13.26 -13.60
N LEU A 460 -7.06 13.94 -13.16
CA LEU A 460 -6.51 15.10 -13.86
C LEU A 460 -6.01 14.73 -15.26
N LEU A 461 -5.31 13.60 -15.41
CA LEU A 461 -4.88 13.09 -16.72
C LEU A 461 -6.07 12.78 -17.64
N GLU A 462 -7.16 12.22 -17.11
CA GLU A 462 -8.40 12.02 -17.88
C GLU A 462 -8.94 13.36 -18.43
N LEU A 463 -8.87 14.43 -17.64
CA LEU A 463 -9.41 15.75 -17.99
C LEU A 463 -8.52 16.54 -18.96
N GLN A 464 -7.23 16.29 -18.94
CA GLN A 464 -6.26 16.96 -19.82
C GLN A 464 -6.36 16.50 -21.28
N GLY A 465 -7.07 15.38 -21.55
CA GLY A 465 -7.18 14.86 -22.93
C GLY A 465 -5.84 14.40 -23.51
N VAL A 466 -5.00 13.81 -22.69
CA VAL A 466 -3.67 13.32 -23.05
C VAL A 466 -3.75 12.23 -24.12
N THR A 467 -2.75 12.17 -24.99
CA THR A 467 -2.63 11.14 -26.04
C THR A 467 -1.41 10.24 -25.85
N ALA A 468 -0.52 10.61 -24.92
CA ALA A 468 0.59 9.78 -24.47
C ALA A 468 0.65 9.83 -22.94
N LEU A 469 0.56 8.69 -22.29
CA LEU A 469 0.68 8.54 -20.85
C LEU A 469 2.12 8.19 -20.47
N LEU A 470 2.70 8.97 -19.57
CA LEU A 470 4.02 8.77 -18.99
C LEU A 470 3.80 8.48 -17.50
N LEU A 471 3.84 7.20 -17.12
CA LEU A 471 3.46 6.75 -15.78
C LEU A 471 4.70 6.33 -14.99
N ASP A 472 4.99 7.01 -13.88
CA ASP A 472 6.11 6.69 -13.00
C ASP A 472 5.59 6.01 -11.72
N GLU A 473 5.77 4.68 -11.63
CA GLU A 473 5.29 3.79 -10.56
C GLU A 473 3.80 4.02 -10.20
N PRO A 474 2.87 3.91 -11.17
CA PRO A 474 1.49 4.34 -10.95
C PRO A 474 0.71 3.44 -9.98
N THR A 475 1.21 2.25 -9.66
CA THR A 475 0.57 1.29 -8.77
C THR A 475 1.06 1.36 -7.31
N ASP A 476 2.18 2.03 -7.03
CA ASP A 476 2.85 1.99 -5.71
C ASP A 476 1.98 2.43 -4.53
N ASN A 477 1.05 3.37 -4.73
CA ASN A 477 0.19 3.88 -3.66
C ASN A 477 -1.28 3.48 -3.84
N LEU A 478 -1.59 2.65 -4.83
CA LEU A 478 -2.95 2.19 -5.09
C LEU A 478 -3.24 0.91 -4.29
N ASP A 479 -4.45 0.82 -3.75
CA ASP A 479 -4.97 -0.45 -3.26
C ASP A 479 -5.30 -1.39 -4.44
N LEU A 480 -5.55 -2.65 -4.14
CA LEU A 480 -5.76 -3.68 -5.15
C LEU A 480 -6.84 -3.30 -6.16
N GLU A 481 -7.98 -2.79 -5.69
CA GLU A 481 -9.12 -2.41 -6.52
C GLU A 481 -8.82 -1.18 -7.39
N SER A 482 -8.08 -0.20 -6.84
CA SER A 482 -7.63 0.98 -7.61
C SER A 482 -6.60 0.60 -8.69
N ALA A 483 -5.70 -0.33 -8.41
CA ALA A 483 -4.71 -0.82 -9.37
C ALA A 483 -5.39 -1.61 -10.52
N GLU A 484 -6.40 -2.42 -10.21
CA GLU A 484 -7.22 -3.11 -11.21
C GLU A 484 -8.00 -2.13 -12.07
N ALA A 485 -8.64 -1.11 -11.46
CA ALA A 485 -9.36 -0.06 -12.20
C ALA A 485 -8.43 0.76 -13.12
N LEU A 486 -7.17 0.99 -12.72
CA LEU A 486 -6.17 1.62 -13.58
C LEU A 486 -5.84 0.72 -14.78
N GLN A 487 -5.63 -0.59 -14.57
CA GLN A 487 -5.35 -1.52 -15.66
C GLN A 487 -6.51 -1.57 -16.67
N GLU A 488 -7.75 -1.70 -16.18
CA GLU A 488 -8.95 -1.65 -17.05
C GLU A 488 -9.06 -0.31 -17.80
N GLY A 489 -8.78 0.82 -17.13
CA GLY A 489 -8.75 2.13 -17.75
C GLY A 489 -7.69 2.26 -18.84
N LEU A 490 -6.53 1.64 -18.66
CA LEU A 490 -5.46 1.60 -19.66
C LEU A 490 -5.80 0.68 -20.83
N GLU A 491 -6.52 -0.43 -20.64
CA GLU A 491 -6.98 -1.29 -21.73
C GLU A 491 -7.86 -0.52 -22.74
N GLY A 492 -8.69 0.39 -22.23
CA GLY A 492 -9.53 1.27 -23.04
C GLY A 492 -8.84 2.51 -23.63
N PHE A 493 -7.56 2.76 -23.29
CA PHE A 493 -6.86 3.97 -23.71
C PHE A 493 -6.38 3.89 -25.16
N GLU A 494 -6.92 4.78 -26.02
CA GLU A 494 -6.53 4.92 -27.42
C GLU A 494 -5.35 5.87 -27.59
N GLY A 495 -4.18 5.51 -27.07
CA GLY A 495 -2.96 6.33 -27.12
C GLY A 495 -1.73 5.51 -26.78
N THR A 496 -0.59 6.18 -26.70
CA THR A 496 0.69 5.55 -26.38
C THR A 496 0.92 5.57 -24.86
N VAL A 497 1.41 4.47 -24.28
CA VAL A 497 1.71 4.36 -22.85
C VAL A 497 3.18 4.01 -22.66
N LEU A 498 3.89 4.80 -21.88
CA LEU A 498 5.21 4.47 -21.33
C LEU A 498 5.09 4.45 -19.81
N ALA A 499 5.37 3.31 -19.18
CA ALA A 499 5.29 3.18 -17.73
C ALA A 499 6.59 2.63 -17.14
N VAL A 500 7.12 3.33 -16.16
CA VAL A 500 8.10 2.78 -15.23
C VAL A 500 7.34 2.00 -14.19
N THR A 501 7.74 0.75 -13.92
CA THR A 501 7.09 -0.03 -12.87
C THR A 501 7.99 -1.11 -12.30
N HIS A 502 7.82 -1.37 -11.01
CA HIS A 502 8.31 -2.53 -10.27
C HIS A 502 7.19 -3.52 -9.93
N ASP A 503 5.95 -3.24 -10.35
CA ASP A 503 4.83 -4.17 -10.25
C ASP A 503 4.90 -5.18 -11.41
N ARG A 504 5.27 -6.41 -11.09
CA ARG A 504 5.40 -7.51 -12.05
C ARG A 504 4.05 -7.93 -12.65
N TRP A 505 2.96 -7.74 -11.91
CA TRP A 505 1.63 -8.03 -12.38
C TRP A 505 1.16 -6.98 -13.40
N PHE A 506 1.37 -5.70 -13.06
CA PHE A 506 1.09 -4.59 -13.96
C PHE A 506 1.92 -4.66 -15.25
N ALA A 507 3.20 -5.04 -15.16
CA ALA A 507 4.09 -5.19 -16.31
C ALA A 507 3.58 -6.19 -17.36
N ARG A 508 2.76 -7.20 -16.97
CA ARG A 508 2.18 -8.18 -17.91
C ARG A 508 1.16 -7.56 -18.89
N SER A 509 0.66 -6.37 -18.63
CA SER A 509 -0.25 -5.63 -19.52
C SER A 509 0.45 -4.84 -20.62
N PHE A 510 1.78 -4.96 -20.75
CA PHE A 510 2.61 -4.26 -21.72
C PHE A 510 3.14 -5.22 -22.79
N ASP A 511 3.30 -4.71 -24.01
CA ASP A 511 3.71 -5.51 -25.16
C ASP A 511 5.21 -5.44 -25.45
N ARG A 512 5.90 -4.42 -24.92
CA ARG A 512 7.29 -4.09 -25.21
C ARG A 512 8.00 -3.58 -23.96
N PHE A 513 9.27 -4.00 -23.77
CA PHE A 513 10.00 -3.72 -22.55
C PHE A 513 11.34 -3.05 -22.85
N LEU A 514 11.60 -1.92 -22.21
CA LEU A 514 12.90 -1.24 -22.20
C LEU A 514 13.59 -1.51 -20.87
N VAL A 515 14.67 -2.25 -20.90
CA VAL A 515 15.45 -2.58 -19.71
C VAL A 515 16.61 -1.60 -19.58
N PHE A 516 16.57 -0.79 -18.53
CA PHE A 516 17.62 0.13 -18.13
C PHE A 516 18.60 -0.63 -17.24
N GLY A 517 19.69 -1.13 -17.88
CA GLY A 517 20.67 -1.97 -17.21
C GLY A 517 21.53 -1.22 -16.20
N SER A 518 22.02 -1.94 -15.21
CA SER A 518 22.99 -1.44 -14.22
C SER A 518 24.32 -0.96 -14.84
N ASP A 519 24.62 -1.44 -16.06
CA ASP A 519 25.76 -1.02 -16.88
C ASP A 519 25.53 0.30 -17.66
N GLY A 520 24.38 0.95 -17.43
CA GLY A 520 23.96 2.17 -18.10
C GLY A 520 23.48 1.96 -19.54
N ARG A 521 23.32 0.73 -20.02
CA ARG A 521 22.79 0.45 -21.37
C ARG A 521 21.28 0.23 -21.32
N VAL A 522 20.61 0.77 -22.32
CA VAL A 522 19.19 0.50 -22.58
C VAL A 522 19.07 -0.64 -23.58
N ARG A 523 18.31 -1.67 -23.25
CA ARG A 523 18.05 -2.84 -24.09
C ARG A 523 16.55 -3.01 -24.26
N GLU A 524 16.16 -3.41 -25.45
CA GLU A 524 14.78 -3.78 -25.72
C GLU A 524 14.62 -5.29 -25.62
N THR A 525 13.54 -5.73 -24.95
CA THR A 525 13.23 -7.15 -24.78
C THR A 525 11.75 -7.41 -25.08
N PRO A 526 11.38 -8.59 -25.64
CA PRO A 526 9.98 -8.98 -25.87
C PRO A 526 9.27 -9.42 -24.58
N GLU A 527 10.01 -9.76 -23.55
CA GLU A 527 9.49 -10.21 -22.26
C GLU A 527 10.05 -9.35 -21.13
N PRO A 528 9.34 -9.23 -19.98
CA PRO A 528 9.81 -8.46 -18.85
C PRO A 528 11.04 -9.11 -18.21
N VAL A 529 12.20 -8.50 -18.42
CA VAL A 529 13.48 -8.90 -17.83
C VAL A 529 13.89 -7.90 -16.74
N TRP A 530 14.22 -8.40 -15.58
CA TRP A 530 14.62 -7.59 -14.44
C TRP A 530 16.13 -7.74 -14.21
N ASP A 531 16.88 -6.62 -14.28
CA ASP A 531 18.32 -6.63 -14.00
C ASP A 531 18.53 -6.83 -12.49
N GLU A 532 19.21 -7.90 -12.11
CA GLU A 532 19.49 -8.26 -10.72
C GLU A 532 20.71 -7.53 -10.14
N ARG A 533 21.44 -6.79 -10.96
CA ARG A 533 22.65 -6.09 -10.55
C ARG A 533 22.33 -4.71 -10.00
N ARG A 534 23.08 -4.31 -8.97
CA ARG A 534 23.02 -2.92 -8.48
C ARG A 534 23.70 -1.97 -9.46
N VAL A 535 23.16 -0.77 -9.59
CA VAL A 535 23.81 0.30 -10.37
C VAL A 535 25.08 0.72 -9.66
N GLU A 536 26.23 0.42 -10.27
CA GLU A 536 27.52 0.93 -9.83
C GLU A 536 27.65 2.40 -10.30
N ARG A 537 27.49 3.34 -9.38
CA ARG A 537 27.81 4.75 -9.67
C ARG A 537 29.32 4.92 -9.60
N ALA A 538 29.93 5.40 -10.68
CA ALA A 538 31.27 5.95 -10.61
C ALA A 538 31.28 7.03 -9.51
N ARG A 539 32.11 6.83 -8.50
CA ARG A 539 32.31 7.77 -7.37
C ARG A 539 33.03 9.02 -7.86
#